data_7de7cfa1f126b1024dc13446e9443537
#
_entry.id   7de7cfa1f126b1024dc13446e9443537
#
_cell.length_a   1.000
_cell.length_b   1.000
_cell.length_c   1.000
_cell.angle_alpha   90.00
_cell.angle_beta   90.00
_cell.angle_gamma   90.00
#
_symmetry.space_group_name_H-M   'P 1'
#
loop_
_entity.id
_entity.type
_entity.pdbx_description
1 polymer ?
#
loop_
_entity_poly.entity_id
_entity_poly.type
_entity_poly.pdbx_seq_one_letter_code
_entity_poly.pdbx_strand_id
1 'polypeptide(L)'
;MSLFDLIMIGISLSMDAFAVSICKGLSVRKVQLSHALICGAWFGAFPAIMPSFGYFLGSRFEHLLNSVGPWVAFILLAVIGVNMVRESFGGDETVDNDFSAKAMLPLAVATSIDAFAVGVGFAAMEANIVVAALLIGCTTFTLSAIGVKVGAVFGDKYRAVSERIGGLVLILIGLKTLIQSFL
;
A
#
# COMPACT_ATOMS: atom_id res chain seq x y z
N MET A 1 -17.55 18.11 3.92
CA MET A 1 -16.07 17.98 4.11
C MET A 1 -15.37 19.01 3.24
N SER A 2 -14.31 19.65 3.74
CA SER A 2 -13.51 20.56 2.94
C SER A 2 -12.58 19.80 1.99
N LEU A 3 -12.13 20.45 0.90
CA LEU A 3 -11.14 19.89 -0.01
C LEU A 3 -9.83 19.58 0.72
N PHE A 4 -9.48 20.41 1.70
CA PHE A 4 -8.29 20.22 2.53
C PHE A 4 -8.38 18.92 3.35
N ASP A 5 -9.53 18.62 3.95
CA ASP A 5 -9.74 17.38 4.72
C ASP A 5 -9.54 16.15 3.82
N LEU A 6 -10.09 16.18 2.60
CA LEU A 6 -9.95 15.09 1.62
C LEU A 6 -8.50 14.88 1.19
N ILE A 7 -7.73 15.95 0.99
CA ILE A 7 -6.30 15.87 0.67
C ILE A 7 -5.53 15.26 1.84
N MET A 8 -5.80 15.68 3.07
CA MET A 8 -5.12 15.14 4.26
C MET A 8 -5.44 13.65 4.47
N ILE A 9 -6.69 13.26 4.28
CA ILE A 9 -7.08 11.83 4.29
C ILE A 9 -6.36 11.07 3.16
N GLY A 10 -6.33 11.61 1.95
CA GLY A 10 -5.63 11.01 0.82
C GLY A 10 -4.14 10.79 1.09
N ILE A 11 -3.45 11.78 1.66
CA ILE A 11 -2.04 11.66 2.05
C ILE A 11 -1.88 10.58 3.14
N SER A 12 -2.73 10.59 4.16
CA SER A 12 -2.67 9.62 5.25
C SER A 12 -2.83 8.18 4.74
N LEU A 13 -3.85 7.92 3.92
CA LEU A 13 -4.09 6.61 3.31
C LEU A 13 -2.99 6.18 2.32
N SER A 14 -2.28 7.15 1.76
CA SER A 14 -1.20 6.86 0.80
C SER A 14 0.10 6.42 1.48
N MET A 15 0.24 6.57 2.79
CA MET A 15 1.50 6.29 3.48
C MET A 15 1.88 4.82 3.46
N ASP A 16 0.91 3.92 3.60
CA ASP A 16 1.16 2.47 3.55
C ASP A 16 1.59 2.05 2.13
N ALA A 17 0.90 2.54 1.10
CA ALA A 17 1.27 2.32 -0.30
C ALA A 17 2.63 2.93 -0.66
N PHE A 18 2.96 4.10 -0.11
CA PHE A 18 4.26 4.74 -0.26
C PHE A 18 5.38 3.89 0.33
N ALA A 19 5.20 3.39 1.57
CA ALA A 19 6.18 2.54 2.23
C ALA A 19 6.41 1.23 1.46
N VAL A 20 5.33 0.57 1.01
CA VAL A 20 5.42 -0.64 0.17
C VAL A 20 6.11 -0.34 -1.17
N SER A 21 5.84 0.81 -1.77
CA SER A 21 6.49 1.25 -3.02
C SER A 21 7.99 1.48 -2.84
N ILE A 22 8.42 2.04 -1.69
CA ILE A 22 9.84 2.14 -1.35
C ILE A 22 10.45 0.74 -1.30
N CYS A 23 9.81 -0.21 -0.61
CA CYS A 23 10.30 -1.59 -0.51
C CYS A 23 10.43 -2.25 -1.89
N LYS A 24 9.46 -2.08 -2.77
CA LYS A 24 9.55 -2.53 -4.17
C LYS A 24 10.67 -1.82 -4.94
N GLY A 25 10.87 -0.53 -4.70
CA GLY A 25 11.99 0.23 -5.28
C GLY A 25 13.36 -0.28 -4.83
N LEU A 26 13.51 -0.68 -3.57
CA LEU A 26 14.74 -1.24 -3.02
C LEU A 26 15.15 -2.54 -3.71
N SER A 27 14.18 -3.34 -4.17
CA SER A 27 14.42 -4.62 -4.87
C SER A 27 14.83 -4.45 -6.34
N VAL A 28 14.78 -3.25 -6.91
CA VAL A 28 15.08 -3.00 -8.33
C VAL A 28 16.49 -2.50 -8.52
N ARG A 29 17.29 -3.17 -9.36
CA ARG A 29 18.67 -2.74 -9.70
C ARG A 29 18.72 -1.44 -10.51
N LYS A 30 17.78 -1.26 -11.45
CA LYS A 30 17.67 -0.06 -12.30
C LYS A 30 16.21 0.35 -12.39
N VAL A 31 15.90 1.52 -11.85
CA VAL A 31 14.55 2.08 -11.99
C VAL A 31 14.29 2.45 -13.44
N GLN A 32 13.24 1.87 -13.96
CA GLN A 32 12.61 2.31 -15.20
C GLN A 32 11.34 3.11 -14.87
N LEU A 33 10.97 4.02 -15.72
CA LEU A 33 9.72 4.76 -15.58
C LEU A 33 8.50 3.82 -15.50
N SER A 34 8.57 2.67 -16.18
CA SER A 34 7.56 1.62 -16.15
C SER A 34 7.30 1.09 -14.74
N HIS A 35 8.32 0.89 -13.91
CA HIS A 35 8.15 0.40 -12.53
C HIS A 35 7.39 1.41 -11.67
N ALA A 36 7.72 2.70 -11.80
CA ALA A 36 7.02 3.77 -11.10
C ALA A 36 5.56 3.90 -11.57
N LEU A 37 5.31 3.75 -12.89
CA LEU A 37 3.96 3.81 -13.44
C LEU A 37 3.13 2.58 -13.04
N ILE A 38 3.70 1.38 -13.04
CA ILE A 38 3.01 0.16 -12.61
C ILE A 38 2.64 0.24 -11.13
N CYS A 39 3.58 0.59 -10.24
CA CYS A 39 3.29 0.79 -8.83
C CYS A 39 2.24 1.88 -8.61
N GLY A 40 2.41 3.03 -9.27
CA GLY A 40 1.43 4.12 -9.20
C GLY A 40 0.05 3.68 -9.66
N ALA A 41 -0.05 2.93 -10.76
CA ALA A 41 -1.33 2.45 -11.28
C ALA A 41 -2.01 1.47 -10.32
N TRP A 42 -1.30 0.47 -9.80
CA TRP A 42 -1.84 -0.49 -8.84
C TRP A 42 -2.24 0.18 -7.53
N PHE A 43 -1.31 0.91 -6.91
CA PHE A 43 -1.56 1.56 -5.62
C PHE A 43 -2.40 2.85 -5.71
N GLY A 44 -2.61 3.39 -6.90
CA GLY A 44 -3.56 4.48 -7.12
C GLY A 44 -4.97 3.98 -7.43
N ALA A 45 -5.11 2.94 -8.27
CA ALA A 45 -6.40 2.42 -8.68
C ALA A 45 -7.17 1.74 -7.53
N PHE A 46 -6.50 0.90 -6.73
CA PHE A 46 -7.15 0.19 -5.63
C PHE A 46 -7.67 1.13 -4.54
N PRO A 47 -6.88 2.06 -3.97
CA PRO A 47 -7.39 3.03 -3.01
C PRO A 47 -8.39 4.04 -3.59
N ALA A 48 -8.45 4.22 -4.90
CA ALA A 48 -9.51 5.01 -5.55
C ALA A 48 -10.84 4.24 -5.60
N ILE A 49 -10.78 2.94 -5.87
CA ILE A 49 -11.97 2.10 -6.04
C ILE A 49 -12.53 1.64 -4.69
N MET A 50 -11.69 1.29 -3.73
CA MET A 50 -12.08 0.74 -2.42
C MET A 50 -12.99 1.65 -1.60
N PRO A 51 -12.78 2.97 -1.51
CA PRO A 51 -13.73 3.85 -0.84
C PRO A 51 -15.12 3.83 -1.47
N SER A 52 -15.20 3.68 -2.79
CA SER A 52 -16.50 3.57 -3.47
C SER A 52 -17.22 2.29 -3.07
N PHE A 53 -16.52 1.17 -2.99
CA PHE A 53 -17.10 -0.06 -2.46
C PHE A 53 -17.52 0.10 -1.00
N GLY A 54 -16.69 0.71 -0.15
CA GLY A 54 -17.02 1.02 1.23
C GLY A 54 -18.27 1.90 1.35
N TYR A 55 -18.39 2.91 0.51
CA TYR A 55 -19.52 3.83 0.47
C TYR A 55 -20.84 3.11 0.13
N PHE A 56 -20.86 2.23 -0.86
CA PHE A 56 -22.07 1.54 -1.31
C PHE A 56 -22.42 0.29 -0.47
N LEU A 57 -21.41 -0.40 0.08
CA LEU A 57 -21.62 -1.64 0.82
C LEU A 57 -21.49 -1.48 2.35
N GLY A 58 -21.10 -0.29 2.83
CA GLY A 58 -20.61 -0.02 4.17
C GLY A 58 -21.38 -0.64 5.31
N SER A 59 -22.72 -0.48 5.33
CA SER A 59 -23.52 -0.93 6.48
C SER A 59 -23.65 -2.47 6.63
N ARG A 60 -23.39 -3.24 5.57
CA ARG A 60 -23.55 -4.71 5.59
C ARG A 60 -22.24 -5.48 5.77
N PHE A 61 -21.13 -4.89 5.36
CA PHE A 61 -19.80 -5.55 5.36
C PHE A 61 -18.83 -4.97 6.37
N GLU A 62 -19.17 -3.87 7.04
CA GLU A 62 -18.33 -3.18 8.01
C GLU A 62 -17.77 -4.14 9.08
N HIS A 63 -18.65 -4.96 9.68
CA HIS A 63 -18.26 -5.88 10.74
C HIS A 63 -17.29 -6.98 10.25
N LEU A 64 -17.50 -7.50 9.05
CA LEU A 64 -16.65 -8.55 8.47
C LEU A 64 -15.27 -7.98 8.12
N LEU A 65 -15.22 -6.79 7.50
CA LEU A 65 -13.97 -6.16 7.08
C LEU A 65 -13.17 -5.64 8.26
N ASN A 66 -13.81 -5.09 9.26
CA ASN A 66 -13.13 -4.68 10.49
C ASN A 66 -12.53 -5.88 11.25
N SER A 67 -13.18 -7.06 11.19
CA SER A 67 -12.66 -8.26 11.86
C SER A 67 -11.59 -9.00 11.07
N VAL A 68 -11.75 -9.15 9.77
CA VAL A 68 -10.91 -10.02 8.93
C VAL A 68 -9.84 -9.23 8.17
N GLY A 69 -10.14 -8.00 7.76
CA GLY A 69 -9.27 -7.16 6.95
C GLY A 69 -7.87 -6.97 7.53
N PRO A 70 -7.73 -6.56 8.80
CA PRO A 70 -6.43 -6.36 9.44
C PRO A 70 -5.58 -7.64 9.51
N TRP A 71 -6.22 -8.80 9.71
CA TRP A 71 -5.54 -10.10 9.68
C TRP A 71 -5.00 -10.45 8.30
N VAL A 72 -5.81 -10.22 7.26
CA VAL A 72 -5.39 -10.46 5.87
C VAL A 72 -4.23 -9.53 5.50
N ALA A 73 -4.34 -8.23 5.82
CA ALA A 73 -3.26 -7.28 5.58
C ALA A 73 -1.97 -7.68 6.31
N PHE A 74 -2.07 -8.03 7.60
CA PHE A 74 -0.92 -8.47 8.39
C PHE A 74 -0.25 -9.71 7.78
N ILE A 75 -1.01 -10.75 7.46
CA ILE A 75 -0.47 -12.00 6.90
C ILE A 75 0.24 -11.73 5.57
N LEU A 76 -0.39 -10.96 4.67
CA LEU A 76 0.19 -10.62 3.37
C LEU A 76 1.50 -9.84 3.53
N LEU A 77 1.50 -8.78 4.33
CA LEU A 77 2.68 -7.94 4.55
C LEU A 77 3.79 -8.70 5.29
N ALA A 78 3.42 -9.57 6.25
CA ALA A 78 4.38 -10.41 6.97
C ALA A 78 5.04 -11.44 6.04
N VAL A 79 4.29 -12.12 5.18
CA VAL A 79 4.83 -13.09 4.21
C VAL A 79 5.81 -12.41 3.27
N ILE A 80 5.45 -11.25 2.72
CA ILE A 80 6.31 -10.50 1.80
C ILE A 80 7.55 -9.98 2.53
N GLY A 81 7.37 -9.41 3.72
CA GLY A 81 8.48 -8.90 4.53
C GLY A 81 9.47 -9.99 4.93
N VAL A 82 8.98 -11.17 5.32
CA VAL A 82 9.83 -12.33 5.63
C VAL A 82 10.58 -12.82 4.40
N ASN A 83 9.93 -12.88 3.22
CA ASN A 83 10.60 -13.26 1.99
C ASN A 83 11.73 -12.28 1.64
N MET A 84 11.49 -10.96 1.71
CA MET A 84 12.53 -9.95 1.49
C MET A 84 13.72 -10.12 2.43
N VAL A 85 13.47 -10.38 3.71
CA VAL A 85 14.54 -10.63 4.70
C VAL A 85 15.30 -11.89 4.36
N ARG A 86 14.62 -12.99 3.98
CA ARG A 86 15.28 -14.25 3.58
C ARG A 86 16.14 -14.08 2.34
N GLU A 87 15.66 -13.42 1.31
CA GLU A 87 16.39 -13.15 0.07
C GLU A 87 17.65 -12.35 0.33
N SER A 88 17.61 -11.39 1.28
CA SER A 88 18.79 -10.61 1.65
C SER A 88 19.94 -11.41 2.26
N PHE A 89 19.67 -12.63 2.77
CA PHE A 89 20.68 -13.54 3.31
C PHE A 89 21.13 -14.62 2.31
N GLY A 90 20.36 -14.86 1.25
CA GLY A 90 20.56 -15.99 0.34
C GLY A 90 21.71 -15.83 -0.67
N GLY A 91 22.29 -14.67 -0.82
CA GLY A 91 23.44 -14.44 -1.73
C GLY A 91 23.16 -14.67 -3.22
N ASP A 92 22.01 -15.21 -3.58
CA ASP A 92 21.62 -15.45 -4.95
C ASP A 92 20.98 -14.20 -5.59
N GLU A 93 21.41 -13.92 -6.81
CA GLU A 93 21.11 -12.72 -7.58
C GLU A 93 19.65 -12.61 -8.09
N THR A 94 18.75 -13.45 -7.64
CA THR A 94 17.34 -13.41 -8.04
C THR A 94 16.60 -12.33 -7.24
N VAL A 95 16.75 -11.12 -7.73
CA VAL A 95 15.91 -9.99 -7.28
C VAL A 95 14.49 -10.28 -7.70
N ASP A 96 13.58 -10.29 -6.76
CA ASP A 96 12.15 -10.28 -7.08
C ASP A 96 11.77 -8.91 -7.70
N ASN A 97 12.24 -8.71 -8.93
CA ASN A 97 11.83 -7.60 -9.81
C ASN A 97 10.42 -7.84 -10.36
N ASP A 98 9.62 -8.66 -9.66
CA ASP A 98 8.31 -9.05 -10.15
C ASP A 98 7.29 -7.93 -9.87
N PHE A 99 7.05 -7.14 -10.92
CA PHE A 99 5.95 -6.18 -11.01
C PHE A 99 4.75 -6.79 -11.74
N SER A 100 4.66 -8.12 -11.81
CA SER A 100 3.51 -8.80 -12.38
C SER A 100 2.24 -8.53 -11.57
N ALA A 101 1.09 -8.74 -12.21
CA ALA A 101 -0.20 -8.62 -11.53
C ALA A 101 -0.30 -9.56 -10.31
N LYS A 102 0.35 -10.74 -10.36
CA LYS A 102 0.34 -11.70 -9.24
C LYS A 102 1.07 -11.17 -8.00
N ALA A 103 2.17 -10.43 -8.19
CA ALA A 103 2.93 -9.84 -7.10
C ALA A 103 2.31 -8.53 -6.61
N MET A 104 1.76 -7.71 -7.51
CA MET A 104 1.22 -6.39 -7.18
C MET A 104 -0.18 -6.43 -6.57
N LEU A 105 -1.03 -7.39 -6.99
CA LEU A 105 -2.42 -7.49 -6.54
C LEU A 105 -2.55 -7.68 -5.01
N PRO A 106 -1.85 -8.63 -4.37
CA PRO A 106 -1.93 -8.81 -2.92
C PRO A 106 -1.51 -7.57 -2.14
N LEU A 107 -0.44 -6.89 -2.62
CA LEU A 107 0.06 -5.67 -2.01
C LEU A 107 -0.96 -4.52 -2.12
N ALA A 108 -1.54 -4.33 -3.32
CA ALA A 108 -2.53 -3.30 -3.57
C ALA A 108 -3.81 -3.53 -2.74
N VAL A 109 -4.25 -4.78 -2.62
CA VAL A 109 -5.39 -5.14 -1.76
C VAL A 109 -5.06 -4.86 -0.29
N ALA A 110 -3.90 -5.32 0.20
CA ALA A 110 -3.51 -5.15 1.60
C ALA A 110 -3.42 -3.67 2.01
N THR A 111 -2.88 -2.82 1.13
CA THR A 111 -2.72 -1.37 1.38
C THR A 111 -3.99 -0.55 1.10
N SER A 112 -5.10 -1.18 0.73
CA SER A 112 -6.34 -0.48 0.39
C SER A 112 -7.51 -0.85 1.31
N ILE A 113 -7.28 -1.71 2.30
CA ILE A 113 -8.33 -2.14 3.24
C ILE A 113 -8.81 -0.98 4.10
N ASP A 114 -7.90 -0.11 4.53
CA ASP A 114 -8.19 1.11 5.28
C ASP A 114 -8.99 2.13 4.44
N ALA A 115 -8.69 2.22 3.14
CA ALA A 115 -9.45 3.06 2.22
C ALA A 115 -10.92 2.59 2.10
N PHE A 116 -11.18 1.30 2.20
CA PHE A 116 -12.55 0.78 2.26
C PHE A 116 -13.28 1.26 3.52
N ALA A 117 -12.64 1.16 4.71
CA ALA A 117 -13.22 1.63 5.97
C ALA A 117 -13.52 3.14 5.95
N VAL A 118 -12.61 3.94 5.37
CA VAL A 118 -12.84 5.37 5.15
C VAL A 118 -14.03 5.62 4.23
N GLY A 119 -14.24 4.78 3.21
CA GLY A 119 -15.41 4.84 2.32
C GLY A 119 -16.73 4.66 3.07
N VAL A 120 -16.78 3.76 4.04
CA VAL A 120 -17.94 3.62 4.95
C VAL A 120 -18.20 4.91 5.72
N GLY A 121 -17.15 5.52 6.26
CA GLY A 121 -17.24 6.81 6.96
C GLY A 121 -17.74 7.95 6.02
N PHE A 122 -17.32 7.94 4.77
CA PHE A 122 -17.81 8.92 3.77
C PHE A 122 -19.29 8.77 3.48
N ALA A 123 -19.86 7.58 3.53
CA ALA A 123 -21.29 7.36 3.40
C ALA A 123 -22.05 8.01 4.56
N ALA A 124 -21.57 7.86 5.79
CA ALA A 124 -22.17 8.47 6.98
C ALA A 124 -22.07 10.01 6.97
N MET A 125 -21.07 10.57 6.30
CA MET A 125 -20.82 12.02 6.21
C MET A 125 -21.42 12.66 4.95
N GLU A 126 -22.13 11.90 4.12
CA GLU A 126 -22.69 12.35 2.82
C GLU A 126 -21.63 13.01 1.92
N ALA A 127 -20.37 12.53 1.99
CA ALA A 127 -19.28 13.08 1.22
C ALA A 127 -19.42 12.74 -0.27
N ASN A 128 -18.91 13.62 -1.15
CA ASN A 128 -18.86 13.32 -2.57
C ASN A 128 -17.80 12.24 -2.84
N ILE A 129 -18.24 10.98 -2.94
CA ILE A 129 -17.36 9.83 -3.10
C ILE A 129 -16.50 9.88 -4.37
N VAL A 130 -17.00 10.49 -5.45
CA VAL A 130 -16.23 10.59 -6.72
C VAL A 130 -15.02 11.50 -6.53
N VAL A 131 -15.23 12.66 -5.91
CA VAL A 131 -14.13 13.61 -5.63
C VAL A 131 -13.13 12.99 -4.65
N ALA A 132 -13.62 12.34 -3.59
CA ALA A 132 -12.78 11.67 -2.61
C ALA A 132 -11.93 10.55 -3.25
N ALA A 133 -12.54 9.66 -4.03
CA ALA A 133 -11.88 8.57 -4.73
C ALA A 133 -10.79 9.07 -5.69
N LEU A 134 -11.09 10.11 -6.47
CA LEU A 134 -10.11 10.70 -7.39
C LEU A 134 -8.93 11.33 -6.65
N LEU A 135 -9.18 12.08 -5.58
CA LEU A 135 -8.11 12.68 -4.79
C LEU A 135 -7.24 11.63 -4.12
N ILE A 136 -7.85 10.63 -3.48
CA ILE A 136 -7.11 9.51 -2.86
C ILE A 136 -6.29 8.77 -3.91
N GLY A 137 -6.89 8.41 -5.04
CA GLY A 137 -6.19 7.72 -6.12
C GLY A 137 -5.01 8.52 -6.69
N CYS A 138 -5.19 9.80 -6.97
CA CYS A 138 -4.14 10.66 -7.50
C CYS A 138 -2.99 10.88 -6.50
N THR A 139 -3.31 11.09 -5.22
CA THR A 139 -2.28 11.24 -4.17
C THR A 139 -1.51 9.95 -3.99
N THR A 140 -2.19 8.82 -3.91
CA THR A 140 -1.54 7.51 -3.76
C THR A 140 -0.71 7.14 -4.98
N PHE A 141 -1.22 7.38 -6.19
CA PHE A 141 -0.45 7.18 -7.43
C PHE A 141 0.86 7.96 -7.39
N THR A 142 0.77 9.26 -7.07
CA THR A 142 1.93 10.15 -7.08
C THR A 142 2.96 9.75 -6.02
N LEU A 143 2.51 9.51 -4.79
CA LEU A 143 3.38 9.09 -3.70
C LEU A 143 4.01 7.73 -3.98
N SER A 144 3.26 6.75 -4.50
CA SER A 144 3.81 5.43 -4.84
C SER A 144 4.84 5.49 -5.96
N ALA A 145 4.61 6.30 -6.99
CA ALA A 145 5.59 6.50 -8.06
C ALA A 145 6.89 7.16 -7.54
N ILE A 146 6.77 8.10 -6.60
CA ILE A 146 7.92 8.70 -5.92
C ILE A 146 8.60 7.66 -5.02
N GLY A 147 7.84 6.86 -4.27
CA GLY A 147 8.33 5.81 -3.37
C GLY A 147 9.24 4.82 -4.07
N VAL A 148 8.85 4.32 -5.26
CA VAL A 148 9.69 3.41 -6.06
C VAL A 148 11.02 4.08 -6.44
N LYS A 149 11.00 5.34 -6.85
CA LYS A 149 12.22 6.07 -7.21
C LYS A 149 13.13 6.27 -6.00
N VAL A 150 12.56 6.67 -4.87
CA VAL A 150 13.29 6.82 -3.61
C VAL A 150 13.91 5.49 -3.20
N GLY A 151 13.12 4.42 -3.17
CA GLY A 151 13.60 3.08 -2.82
C GLY A 151 14.77 2.63 -3.67
N ALA A 152 14.70 2.83 -4.98
CA ALA A 152 15.75 2.40 -5.87
C ALA A 152 17.07 3.16 -5.73
N VAL A 153 17.02 4.47 -5.46
CA VAL A 153 18.24 5.25 -5.17
C VAL A 153 18.98 4.70 -3.95
N PHE A 154 18.24 4.28 -2.93
CA PHE A 154 18.82 3.65 -1.73
C PHE A 154 19.23 2.21 -1.99
N GLY A 155 18.49 1.45 -2.81
CA GLY A 155 18.76 0.05 -3.14
C GLY A 155 20.08 -0.16 -3.87
N ASP A 156 20.42 0.70 -4.81
CA ASP A 156 21.69 0.63 -5.56
C ASP A 156 22.93 0.71 -4.67
N LYS A 157 22.85 1.43 -3.56
CA LYS A 157 24.00 1.64 -2.67
C LYS A 157 24.10 0.62 -1.52
N TYR A 158 22.96 0.15 -1.00
CA TYR A 158 22.90 -0.65 0.22
C TYR A 158 21.90 -1.81 0.12
N ARG A 159 21.91 -2.55 -0.98
CA ARG A 159 20.87 -3.50 -1.35
C ARG A 159 20.49 -4.49 -0.23
N ALA A 160 21.45 -5.28 0.25
CA ALA A 160 21.17 -6.29 1.28
C ALA A 160 20.64 -5.67 2.59
N VAL A 161 21.18 -4.51 2.98
CA VAL A 161 20.70 -3.77 4.16
C VAL A 161 19.31 -3.21 3.91
N SER A 162 19.07 -2.69 2.71
CA SER A 162 17.80 -2.11 2.31
C SER A 162 16.67 -3.14 2.23
N GLU A 163 16.95 -4.35 1.72
CA GLU A 163 16.00 -5.47 1.69
C GLU A 163 15.62 -5.94 3.10
N ARG A 164 16.60 -6.00 4.02
CA ARG A 164 16.31 -6.31 5.44
C ARG A 164 15.44 -5.25 6.10
N ILE A 165 15.81 -3.98 5.93
CA ILE A 165 15.06 -2.86 6.50
C ILE A 165 13.66 -2.80 5.88
N GLY A 166 13.54 -2.93 4.55
CA GLY A 166 12.27 -2.94 3.85
C GLY A 166 11.35 -4.07 4.31
N GLY A 167 11.87 -5.29 4.40
CA GLY A 167 11.12 -6.44 4.91
C GLY A 167 10.67 -6.25 6.36
N LEU A 168 11.55 -5.71 7.22
CA LEU A 168 11.19 -5.39 8.61
C LEU A 168 10.11 -4.32 8.69
N VAL A 169 10.21 -3.27 7.87
CA VAL A 169 9.19 -2.19 7.79
C VAL A 169 7.83 -2.76 7.37
N LEU A 170 7.77 -3.65 6.38
CA LEU A 170 6.51 -4.29 5.97
C LEU A 170 5.87 -5.09 7.11
N ILE A 171 6.67 -5.87 7.85
CA ILE A 171 6.18 -6.62 9.02
C ILE A 171 5.65 -5.67 10.09
N LEU A 172 6.37 -4.57 10.37
CA LEU A 172 5.95 -3.58 11.36
C LEU A 172 4.67 -2.83 10.94
N ILE A 173 4.52 -2.51 9.66
CA ILE A 173 3.28 -1.91 9.13
C ILE A 173 2.11 -2.89 9.31
N GLY A 174 2.29 -4.14 8.91
CA GLY A 174 1.25 -5.17 9.09
C GLY A 174 0.88 -5.34 10.56
N LEU A 175 1.87 -5.39 11.45
CA LEU A 175 1.64 -5.49 12.90
C LEU A 175 0.93 -4.26 13.47
N LYS A 176 1.31 -3.05 13.04
CA LYS A 176 0.63 -1.81 13.42
C LYS A 176 -0.84 -1.85 13.00
N THR A 177 -1.13 -2.22 11.75
CA THR A 177 -2.50 -2.32 11.23
C THR A 177 -3.32 -3.32 12.04
N LEU A 178 -2.73 -4.45 12.40
CA LEU A 178 -3.38 -5.45 13.25
C LEU A 178 -3.66 -4.91 14.66
N ILE A 179 -2.69 -4.27 15.31
CA ILE A 179 -2.87 -3.71 16.67
C ILE A 179 -3.92 -2.62 16.68
N GLN A 180 -3.94 -1.74 15.68
CA GLN A 180 -4.93 -0.66 15.57
C GLN A 180 -6.38 -1.18 15.42
N SER A 181 -6.56 -2.40 14.92
CA SER A 181 -7.90 -3.00 14.81
C SER A 181 -8.45 -3.54 16.14
N PHE A 182 -7.60 -3.66 17.18
CA PHE A 182 -8.00 -4.12 18.52
C PHE A 182 -8.12 -2.99 19.56
N LEU A 183 -7.73 -1.77 19.20
CA LEU A 183 -7.84 -0.58 20.04
C LEU A 183 -9.06 0.24 19.67
#